data_506ece1c29885916198ef5b72b300f23
#
_entry.id   506ece1c29885916198ef5b72b300f23
#
_cell.length_a   1.000
_cell.length_b   1.000
_cell.length_c   1.000
_cell.angle_alpha   90.00
_cell.angle_beta   90.00
_cell.angle_gamma   90.00
#
_symmetry.space_group_name_H-M   'P 1'
#
loop_
_entity.id
_entity.type
_entity.pdbx_description
1 polymer ?
#
loop_
_entity_poly.entity_id
_entity_poly.type
_entity_poly.pdbx_seq_one_letter_code
_entity_poly.pdbx_strand_id
1 'polypeptide(L)'
;MRSEERTGRARWALALAALSAPALCGAQTPFYGSRATGMGGAATSAVQDGMSLWINPAGLARDPRMDAELYGGAVASDEGRFLDEVHGLSGADLESLADRPQDLPAVVGALGNLAEPGTGVVGSGSAGLGFSWSSLAIGIDDTAYAGVYPHVDLTHIQPGSDPSTGVRFNETAVRSAGLQAREVRLGLSHAFLQKLLMLGVTLRYVNGRTTYLNESVFAVDFGNPISVARQALTSNPLDSNRFTFDAGAMVNVLGVARVGIVSTAITQPTFPVQQNPADPELAGAPASLTLPRTLRAGASVTAIGVVTLALDGDLIRTPTLIPGGHSQQLSTGLEVRLPLFALRAGAFYDFAALDPHWAYSAGFGIDLPFISLGGAVVLSTYQGLSLASTNQRDVGAALSGRFRF
;
A
#
# COMPACT_ATOMS: atom_id res chain seq x y z
N MET A 1 -20.65 13.10 21.15
CA MET A 1 -19.34 13.77 21.35
C MET A 1 -18.23 12.86 21.90
N ARG A 2 -18.42 12.01 22.93
CA ARG A 2 -17.31 11.14 23.42
C ARG A 2 -16.95 9.95 22.50
N SER A 3 -17.87 9.46 21.68
CA SER A 3 -17.64 8.34 20.75
C SER A 3 -16.84 8.76 19.50
N GLU A 4 -17.08 9.95 18.98
CA GLU A 4 -16.36 10.47 17.80
C GLU A 4 -14.88 10.79 18.09
N GLU A 5 -14.58 11.21 19.34
CA GLU A 5 -13.20 11.47 19.77
C GLU A 5 -12.38 10.17 19.91
N ARG A 6 -13.01 9.05 20.24
CA ARG A 6 -12.36 7.73 20.33
C ARG A 6 -12.06 7.14 18.95
N THR A 7 -12.99 7.27 17.99
CA THR A 7 -12.79 6.81 16.60
C THR A 7 -11.69 7.62 15.89
N GLY A 8 -11.65 8.94 16.10
CA GLY A 8 -10.56 9.76 15.58
C GLY A 8 -9.19 9.34 16.14
N ARG A 9 -9.09 9.07 17.44
CA ARG A 9 -7.82 8.63 18.08
C ARG A 9 -7.40 7.24 17.62
N ALA A 10 -8.33 6.33 17.37
CA ALA A 10 -8.03 4.99 16.85
C ALA A 10 -7.46 5.03 15.42
N ARG A 11 -7.97 5.92 14.56
CA ARG A 11 -7.49 6.13 13.18
C ARG A 11 -6.10 6.79 13.15
N TRP A 12 -5.82 7.75 14.02
CA TRP A 12 -4.47 8.31 14.17
C TRP A 12 -3.48 7.30 14.76
N ALA A 13 -3.95 6.39 15.62
CA ALA A 13 -3.14 5.31 16.13
C ALA A 13 -2.77 4.29 15.04
N LEU A 14 -3.67 4.02 14.07
CA LEU A 14 -3.36 3.23 12.86
C LEU A 14 -2.29 3.92 12.00
N ALA A 15 -2.39 5.23 11.78
CA ALA A 15 -1.40 5.99 11.03
C ALA A 15 -0.06 6.08 11.76
N LEU A 16 -0.06 6.24 13.08
CA LEU A 16 1.14 6.24 13.92
C LEU A 16 1.74 4.84 14.09
N ALA A 17 0.91 3.80 14.13
CA ALA A 17 1.36 2.41 14.13
C ALA A 17 1.99 2.01 12.80
N ALA A 18 1.50 2.55 11.68
CA ALA A 18 2.15 2.41 10.39
C ALA A 18 3.56 3.04 10.35
N LEU A 19 3.84 4.02 11.21
CA LEU A 19 5.17 4.64 11.37
C LEU A 19 6.08 3.89 12.35
N SER A 20 5.53 3.11 13.28
CA SER A 20 6.28 2.46 14.37
C SER A 20 6.40 0.94 14.25
N ALA A 21 5.62 0.30 13.37
CA ALA A 21 5.74 -1.11 13.03
C ALA A 21 6.25 -1.26 11.60
N PRO A 22 7.21 -2.14 11.33
CA PRO A 22 7.44 -2.53 9.96
C PRO A 22 6.19 -3.25 9.47
N ALA A 23 5.51 -2.61 8.53
CA ALA A 23 4.48 -3.16 7.67
C ALA A 23 3.07 -3.38 8.25
N LEU A 24 2.21 -2.50 7.85
CA LEU A 24 0.80 -2.78 7.71
C LEU A 24 0.34 -2.38 6.30
N CYS A 25 -0.07 -3.37 5.57
CA CYS A 25 -1.25 -3.44 4.71
C CYS A 25 -1.14 -3.13 3.20
N GLY A 26 -1.49 -4.08 2.38
CA GLY A 26 -2.20 -4.14 1.11
C GLY A 26 -1.48 -3.82 -0.20
N ALA A 27 -1.80 -4.53 -1.25
CA ALA A 27 -1.21 -4.39 -2.58
C ALA A 27 -1.65 -3.14 -3.35
N GLN A 28 -1.49 -1.96 -2.78
CA GLN A 28 -1.26 -0.74 -3.55
C GLN A 28 0.21 -0.71 -3.97
N THR A 29 0.53 -0.08 -5.10
CA THR A 29 1.94 0.12 -5.49
C THR A 29 2.66 0.84 -4.35
N PRO A 30 3.67 0.21 -3.69
CA PRO A 30 4.32 0.84 -2.56
C PRO A 30 5.00 2.14 -3.00
N PHE A 31 4.83 3.20 -2.23
CA PHE A 31 5.55 4.45 -2.46
C PHE A 31 6.93 4.35 -1.85
N TYR A 32 7.92 4.08 -2.67
CA TYR A 32 9.31 3.98 -2.24
C TYR A 32 9.92 5.36 -1.99
N GLY A 33 10.14 5.68 -0.69
CA GLY A 33 10.81 6.88 -0.26
C GLY A 33 9.96 8.17 -0.31
N SER A 34 10.41 9.18 0.41
CA SER A 34 9.69 10.45 0.60
C SER A 34 9.48 11.25 -0.67
N ARG A 35 10.40 11.14 -1.66
CA ARG A 35 10.29 11.88 -2.93
C ARG A 35 9.12 11.37 -3.76
N ALA A 36 9.04 10.05 -3.97
CA ALA A 36 7.94 9.44 -4.73
C ALA A 36 6.60 9.67 -4.03
N THR A 37 6.55 9.44 -2.72
CA THR A 37 5.34 9.69 -1.91
C THR A 37 4.87 11.14 -2.00
N GLY A 38 5.79 12.10 -1.82
CA GLY A 38 5.45 13.53 -1.88
C GLY A 38 5.00 14.02 -3.27
N MET A 39 5.31 13.26 -4.32
CA MET A 39 4.89 13.49 -5.70
C MET A 39 3.69 12.60 -6.11
N GLY A 40 2.89 12.10 -5.15
CA GLY A 40 1.72 11.26 -5.44
C GLY A 40 2.06 9.91 -6.11
N GLY A 41 3.30 9.43 -6.01
CA GLY A 41 3.78 8.25 -6.71
C GLY A 41 4.29 8.49 -8.14
N ALA A 42 4.27 9.73 -8.65
CA ALA A 42 4.77 10.07 -9.99
C ALA A 42 6.31 10.14 -10.01
N ALA A 43 6.96 8.99 -10.13
CA ALA A 43 8.42 8.87 -10.04
C ALA A 43 9.06 8.00 -11.14
N THR A 44 8.30 7.26 -11.95
CA THR A 44 8.79 6.28 -12.94
C THR A 44 9.82 6.86 -13.90
N SER A 45 9.63 8.09 -14.38
CA SER A 45 10.55 8.80 -15.26
C SER A 45 11.39 9.86 -14.53
N ALA A 46 10.99 10.24 -13.29
CA ALA A 46 11.65 11.29 -12.52
C ALA A 46 12.82 10.78 -11.68
N VAL A 47 12.85 9.47 -11.33
CA VAL A 47 13.91 8.85 -10.53
C VAL A 47 15.26 8.86 -11.27
N GLN A 48 16.35 9.09 -10.51
CA GLN A 48 17.70 9.23 -11.09
C GLN A 48 18.85 8.91 -10.10
N ASP A 49 18.54 8.37 -8.95
CA ASP A 49 19.43 8.08 -7.82
C ASP A 49 19.31 6.60 -7.43
N GLY A 50 19.88 6.21 -6.30
CA GLY A 50 19.82 4.85 -5.79
C GLY A 50 18.41 4.30 -5.61
N MET A 51 17.39 5.18 -5.40
CA MET A 51 15.98 4.79 -5.37
C MET A 51 15.50 4.18 -6.70
N SER A 52 16.24 4.34 -7.80
CA SER A 52 15.96 3.69 -9.07
C SER A 52 15.93 2.16 -8.97
N LEU A 53 16.66 1.57 -8.02
CA LEU A 53 16.64 0.13 -7.76
C LEU A 53 15.23 -0.40 -7.47
N TRP A 54 14.38 0.41 -6.85
CA TRP A 54 13.01 0.05 -6.46
C TRP A 54 11.94 0.61 -7.38
N ILE A 55 12.19 1.77 -8.02
CA ILE A 55 11.17 2.49 -8.79
C ILE A 55 11.26 2.18 -10.29
N ASN A 56 12.44 2.37 -10.90
CA ASN A 56 12.70 2.07 -12.30
C ASN A 56 14.21 1.87 -12.50
N PRO A 57 14.68 0.64 -12.68
CA PRO A 57 16.11 0.34 -12.74
C PRO A 57 16.85 1.05 -13.88
N ALA A 58 16.17 1.51 -14.93
CA ALA A 58 16.77 2.31 -15.97
C ALA A 58 17.38 3.63 -15.46
N GLY A 59 16.82 4.17 -14.37
CA GLY A 59 17.30 5.41 -13.76
C GLY A 59 18.70 5.33 -13.14
N LEU A 60 19.21 4.12 -12.79
CA LEU A 60 20.57 3.92 -12.29
C LEU A 60 21.66 4.38 -13.29
N ALA A 61 21.42 4.21 -14.58
CA ALA A 61 22.38 4.61 -15.62
C ALA A 61 22.57 6.13 -15.76
N ARG A 62 21.78 6.92 -15.04
CA ARG A 62 21.75 8.36 -15.19
C ARG A 62 22.83 9.09 -14.38
N ASP A 63 22.99 8.72 -13.13
CA ASP A 63 23.95 9.33 -12.20
C ASP A 63 25.15 8.39 -11.97
N PRO A 64 26.36 8.78 -12.31
CA PRO A 64 27.55 7.94 -12.10
C PRO A 64 28.07 7.98 -10.65
N ARG A 65 27.47 8.78 -9.75
CA ARG A 65 27.91 8.92 -8.37
C ARG A 65 27.57 7.68 -7.54
N MET A 66 28.21 7.62 -6.39
CA MET A 66 27.93 6.62 -5.37
C MET A 66 26.92 7.19 -4.38
N ASP A 67 25.83 6.47 -4.17
CA ASP A 67 24.80 6.84 -3.21
C ASP A 67 24.51 5.67 -2.29
N ALA A 68 24.29 5.96 -1.00
CA ALA A 68 23.63 5.05 -0.08
C ALA A 68 22.24 5.61 0.26
N GLU A 69 21.22 4.81 0.10
CA GLU A 69 19.81 5.19 0.31
C GLU A 69 19.20 4.42 1.46
N LEU A 70 18.46 5.11 2.31
CA LEU A 70 17.62 4.55 3.36
C LEU A 70 16.21 5.12 3.20
N TYR A 71 15.21 4.28 3.25
CA TYR A 71 13.83 4.74 3.19
C TYR A 71 12.91 3.88 4.06
N GLY A 72 11.80 4.46 4.45
CA GLY A 72 10.68 3.78 5.08
C GLY A 72 9.40 4.55 4.81
N GLY A 73 8.30 3.84 4.66
CA GLY A 73 7.00 4.45 4.46
C GLY A 73 5.88 3.43 4.46
N ALA A 74 4.67 3.93 4.66
CA ALA A 74 3.46 3.12 4.60
C ALA A 74 2.28 3.95 4.10
N VAL A 75 1.31 3.28 3.48
CA VAL A 75 0.04 3.85 3.05
C VAL A 75 -1.07 2.83 3.30
N ALA A 76 -2.24 3.28 3.71
CA ALA A 76 -3.44 2.47 3.88
C ALA A 76 -4.64 3.18 3.27
N SER A 77 -5.59 2.41 2.72
CA SER A 77 -6.86 2.87 2.15
C SER A 77 -8.02 2.05 2.71
N ASP A 78 -9.08 2.74 3.12
CA ASP A 78 -10.34 2.14 3.57
C ASP A 78 -11.33 2.15 2.39
N GLU A 79 -11.62 0.98 1.84
CA GLU A 79 -12.52 0.79 0.71
C GLU A 79 -13.93 0.39 1.17
N GLY A 80 -14.96 1.07 0.64
CA GLY A 80 -16.34 0.80 0.98
C GLY A 80 -16.73 1.15 2.42
N ARG A 81 -15.98 2.06 3.07
CA ARG A 81 -16.21 2.45 4.49
C ARG A 81 -16.18 1.26 5.47
N PHE A 82 -15.33 0.28 5.17
CA PHE A 82 -15.25 -0.95 5.95
C PHE A 82 -15.07 -0.68 7.44
N LEU A 83 -14.23 0.26 7.83
CA LEU A 83 -13.96 0.55 9.24
C LEU A 83 -15.18 1.12 9.97
N ASP A 84 -16.01 1.91 9.30
CA ASP A 84 -17.23 2.46 9.91
C ASP A 84 -18.29 1.36 10.10
N GLU A 85 -18.50 0.51 9.09
CA GLU A 85 -19.48 -0.58 9.12
C GLU A 85 -19.09 -1.65 10.16
N VAL A 86 -17.84 -2.06 10.18
CA VAL A 86 -17.36 -3.06 11.15
C VAL A 86 -17.40 -2.52 12.58
N HIS A 87 -17.08 -1.23 12.78
CA HIS A 87 -17.21 -0.62 14.11
C HIS A 87 -18.66 -0.63 14.61
N GLY A 88 -19.62 -0.46 13.70
CA GLY A 88 -21.06 -0.55 14.03
C GLY A 88 -21.51 -1.96 14.46
N LEU A 89 -20.82 -3.01 13.99
CA LEU A 89 -21.13 -4.40 14.32
C LEU A 89 -20.33 -4.94 15.50
N SER A 90 -19.16 -4.38 15.77
CA SER A 90 -18.26 -4.82 16.84
C SER A 90 -18.92 -4.71 18.21
N GLY A 91 -18.89 -5.82 18.95
CA GLY A 91 -19.51 -5.90 20.26
C GLY A 91 -21.04 -6.03 20.26
N ALA A 92 -21.67 -6.20 19.09
CA ALA A 92 -23.09 -6.52 19.02
C ALA A 92 -23.35 -7.93 19.62
N ASP A 93 -24.30 -7.99 20.54
CA ASP A 93 -24.70 -9.24 21.15
C ASP A 93 -25.79 -9.91 20.29
N LEU A 94 -25.44 -10.97 19.59
CA LEU A 94 -26.32 -11.71 18.68
C LEU A 94 -27.55 -12.30 19.39
N GLU A 95 -27.42 -12.68 20.67
CA GLU A 95 -28.59 -13.16 21.45
C GLU A 95 -29.59 -12.04 21.69
N SER A 96 -29.10 -10.88 22.09
CA SER A 96 -29.93 -9.70 22.30
C SER A 96 -30.58 -9.20 20.99
N LEU A 97 -29.91 -9.32 19.86
CA LEU A 97 -30.45 -8.99 18.54
C LEU A 97 -31.55 -9.95 18.10
N ALA A 98 -31.46 -11.24 18.43
CA ALA A 98 -32.51 -12.22 18.17
C ALA A 98 -33.80 -11.90 18.91
N ASP A 99 -33.71 -11.30 20.12
CA ASP A 99 -34.82 -10.94 20.97
C ASP A 99 -35.33 -9.50 20.72
N ARG A 100 -34.59 -8.65 19.99
CA ARG A 100 -34.90 -7.25 19.68
C ARG A 100 -34.98 -6.98 18.18
N PRO A 101 -36.04 -7.39 17.49
CA PRO A 101 -36.16 -7.27 16.05
C PRO A 101 -36.08 -5.81 15.52
N GLN A 102 -36.32 -4.80 16.36
CA GLN A 102 -36.20 -3.39 15.99
C GLN A 102 -34.75 -2.95 15.74
N ASP A 103 -33.73 -3.61 16.30
CA ASP A 103 -32.33 -3.29 16.15
C ASP A 103 -31.69 -3.99 14.90
N LEU A 104 -32.38 -5.02 14.40
CA LEU A 104 -31.92 -5.85 13.29
C LEU A 104 -31.74 -5.10 11.96
N PRO A 105 -32.60 -4.15 11.53
CA PRO A 105 -32.44 -3.46 10.25
C PRO A 105 -31.10 -2.71 10.11
N ALA A 106 -30.56 -2.13 11.18
CA ALA A 106 -29.28 -1.45 11.17
C ALA A 106 -28.13 -2.44 10.95
N VAL A 107 -28.17 -3.59 11.63
CA VAL A 107 -27.17 -4.67 11.48
C VAL A 107 -27.24 -5.27 10.07
N VAL A 108 -28.43 -5.57 9.56
CA VAL A 108 -28.62 -6.10 8.20
C VAL A 108 -28.15 -5.09 7.15
N GLY A 109 -28.37 -3.80 7.36
CA GLY A 109 -27.87 -2.74 6.50
C GLY A 109 -26.34 -2.71 6.46
N ALA A 110 -25.68 -2.76 7.62
CA ALA A 110 -24.21 -2.81 7.70
C ALA A 110 -23.63 -4.09 7.06
N LEU A 111 -24.25 -5.24 7.28
CA LEU A 111 -23.89 -6.50 6.64
C LEU A 111 -24.04 -6.42 5.10
N GLY A 112 -25.11 -5.77 4.62
CA GLY A 112 -25.33 -5.55 3.17
C GLY A 112 -24.22 -4.70 2.54
N ASN A 113 -23.82 -3.61 3.21
CA ASN A 113 -22.72 -2.75 2.74
C ASN A 113 -21.37 -3.48 2.75
N LEU A 114 -21.12 -4.29 3.79
CA LEU A 114 -19.90 -5.11 3.86
C LEU A 114 -19.85 -6.22 2.80
N ALA A 115 -21.00 -6.69 2.30
CA ALA A 115 -21.06 -7.76 1.29
C ALA A 115 -20.61 -7.31 -0.11
N GLU A 116 -20.40 -6.02 -0.34
CA GLU A 116 -19.95 -5.50 -1.63
C GLU A 116 -18.51 -5.97 -1.95
N PRO A 117 -18.27 -6.62 -3.11
CA PRO A 117 -16.93 -7.11 -3.47
C PRO A 117 -15.91 -5.97 -3.57
N GLY A 118 -14.78 -6.12 -2.91
CA GLY A 118 -13.74 -5.09 -2.83
C GLY A 118 -13.78 -4.24 -1.57
N THR A 119 -14.81 -4.41 -0.71
CA THR A 119 -14.89 -3.76 0.60
C THR A 119 -13.81 -4.28 1.54
N GLY A 120 -13.12 -3.38 2.22
CA GLY A 120 -12.07 -3.72 3.18
C GLY A 120 -11.01 -2.63 3.35
N VAL A 121 -9.99 -2.92 4.11
CA VAL A 121 -8.79 -2.07 4.23
C VAL A 121 -7.64 -2.70 3.45
N VAL A 122 -7.05 -1.94 2.57
CA VAL A 122 -5.80 -2.28 1.89
C VAL A 122 -4.71 -1.28 2.27
N GLY A 123 -3.49 -1.68 2.20
CA GLY A 123 -2.38 -0.77 2.34
C GLY A 123 -1.04 -1.50 2.19
N SER A 124 0.07 -0.80 2.15
CA SER A 124 1.43 -1.35 2.06
C SER A 124 2.40 -0.56 2.92
N GLY A 125 3.43 -1.23 3.42
CA GLY A 125 4.54 -0.59 4.08
C GLY A 125 5.85 -1.16 3.55
N SER A 126 6.86 -0.33 3.39
CA SER A 126 8.17 -0.76 2.96
C SER A 126 9.27 0.01 3.67
N ALA A 127 10.36 -0.68 3.95
CA ALA A 127 11.60 -0.08 4.44
C ALA A 127 12.77 -0.75 3.76
N GLY A 128 13.80 0.01 3.41
CA GLY A 128 14.94 -0.54 2.70
C GLY A 128 16.19 0.29 2.82
N LEU A 129 17.30 -0.39 2.56
CA LEU A 129 18.64 0.18 2.48
C LEU A 129 19.28 -0.28 1.17
N GLY A 130 19.90 0.63 0.45
CA GLY A 130 20.58 0.32 -0.78
C GLY A 130 21.83 1.12 -0.99
N PHE A 131 22.69 0.59 -1.84
CA PHE A 131 23.89 1.22 -2.30
C PHE A 131 23.93 1.17 -3.82
N SER A 132 24.19 2.29 -4.45
CA SER A 132 24.36 2.39 -5.90
C SER A 132 25.72 2.93 -6.27
N TRP A 133 26.28 2.39 -7.32
CA TRP A 133 27.53 2.85 -7.91
C TRP A 133 27.43 2.82 -9.43
N SER A 134 27.34 4.00 -10.02
CA SER A 134 27.13 4.13 -11.46
C SER A 134 25.89 3.33 -11.93
N SER A 135 26.10 2.33 -12.78
CA SER A 135 25.03 1.49 -13.36
C SER A 135 24.66 0.25 -12.53
N LEU A 136 25.30 0.09 -11.37
CA LEU A 136 25.08 -1.04 -10.46
C LEU A 136 24.40 -0.58 -9.20
N ALA A 137 23.53 -1.40 -8.64
CA ALA A 137 22.97 -1.19 -7.30
C ALA A 137 22.70 -2.52 -6.60
N ILE A 138 22.85 -2.52 -5.28
CA ILE A 138 22.44 -3.61 -4.41
C ILE A 138 21.58 -3.03 -3.30
N GLY A 139 20.55 -3.74 -2.89
CA GLY A 139 19.68 -3.31 -1.80
C GLY A 139 19.03 -4.48 -1.09
N ILE A 140 18.60 -4.18 0.12
CA ILE A 140 17.74 -5.03 0.93
C ILE A 140 16.50 -4.23 1.31
N ASP A 141 15.35 -4.87 1.26
CA ASP A 141 14.11 -4.26 1.71
C ASP A 141 13.16 -5.29 2.32
N ASP A 142 12.29 -4.78 3.15
CA ASP A 142 11.17 -5.49 3.72
C ASP A 142 9.90 -4.73 3.30
N THR A 143 9.08 -5.37 2.48
CA THR A 143 7.80 -4.82 2.04
C THR A 143 6.69 -5.75 2.49
N ALA A 144 5.75 -5.23 3.24
CA ALA A 144 4.57 -5.97 3.61
C ALA A 144 3.35 -5.43 2.89
N TYR A 145 2.51 -6.36 2.57
CA TYR A 145 1.19 -6.19 2.00
C TYR A 145 0.18 -6.93 2.88
N ALA A 146 -0.98 -6.36 3.17
CA ALA A 146 -2.10 -7.08 3.77
C ALA A 146 -3.43 -6.51 3.26
N GLY A 147 -4.46 -7.33 3.29
CA GLY A 147 -5.85 -6.94 3.10
C GLY A 147 -6.66 -7.40 4.31
N VAL A 148 -7.53 -6.54 4.80
CA VAL A 148 -8.53 -6.91 5.82
C VAL A 148 -9.89 -6.73 5.17
N TYR A 149 -10.69 -7.78 5.12
CA TYR A 149 -11.94 -7.80 4.36
C TYR A 149 -13.00 -8.64 5.06
N PRO A 150 -14.28 -8.35 4.83
CA PRO A 150 -15.38 -9.10 5.43
C PRO A 150 -15.63 -10.42 4.70
N HIS A 151 -16.10 -11.40 5.44
CA HIS A 151 -16.82 -12.55 4.93
C HIS A 151 -18.21 -12.51 5.52
N VAL A 152 -19.21 -12.12 4.74
CA VAL A 152 -20.54 -11.79 5.23
C VAL A 152 -21.47 -12.99 5.09
N ASP A 153 -22.12 -13.35 6.19
CA ASP A 153 -23.22 -14.31 6.22
C ASP A 153 -24.55 -13.58 6.08
N LEU A 154 -25.12 -13.61 4.88
CA LEU A 154 -26.46 -13.09 4.59
C LEU A 154 -27.58 -14.12 4.78
N THR A 155 -27.26 -15.34 5.19
CA THR A 155 -28.24 -16.40 5.41
C THR A 155 -28.93 -16.23 6.77
N HIS A 156 -28.13 -15.92 7.80
CA HIS A 156 -28.58 -15.79 9.18
C HIS A 156 -28.81 -14.31 9.55
N ILE A 157 -29.90 -13.73 9.02
CA ILE A 157 -30.24 -12.30 9.21
C ILE A 157 -31.70 -12.09 9.71
N GLN A 158 -32.39 -13.15 10.05
CA GLN A 158 -33.79 -13.05 10.56
C GLN A 158 -33.85 -13.03 12.11
N PRO A 159 -34.84 -12.37 12.68
CA PRO A 159 -35.06 -12.44 14.13
C PRO A 159 -35.39 -13.87 14.57
N GLY A 160 -35.03 -14.20 15.81
CA GLY A 160 -35.31 -15.50 16.41
C GLY A 160 -34.12 -16.48 16.38
N SER A 161 -34.41 -17.70 16.79
CA SER A 161 -33.44 -18.78 17.03
C SER A 161 -33.52 -19.94 16.03
N ASP A 162 -34.04 -19.71 14.83
CA ASP A 162 -34.04 -20.73 13.78
C ASP A 162 -32.59 -20.98 13.32
N PRO A 163 -32.06 -22.21 13.43
CA PRO A 163 -30.69 -22.54 13.05
C PRO A 163 -30.36 -22.30 11.57
N SER A 164 -31.38 -22.18 10.71
CA SER A 164 -31.19 -21.99 9.28
C SER A 164 -31.18 -20.53 8.82
N THR A 165 -31.74 -19.62 9.63
CA THR A 165 -31.92 -18.21 9.21
C THR A 165 -31.75 -17.20 10.34
N GLY A 166 -31.70 -17.64 11.60
CA GLY A 166 -31.69 -16.76 12.77
C GLY A 166 -30.35 -16.06 12.96
N VAL A 167 -30.40 -14.76 13.27
CA VAL A 167 -29.23 -13.90 13.47
C VAL A 167 -28.29 -14.39 14.57
N ARG A 168 -28.78 -15.17 15.52
CA ARG A 168 -28.01 -15.84 16.58
C ARG A 168 -26.88 -16.73 16.00
N PHE A 169 -27.09 -17.29 14.82
CA PHE A 169 -26.15 -18.17 14.12
C PHE A 169 -25.35 -17.47 13.03
N ASN A 170 -25.35 -16.14 13.01
CA ASN A 170 -24.60 -15.38 12.02
C ASN A 170 -23.09 -15.60 12.16
N GLU A 171 -22.46 -16.06 11.09
CA GLU A 171 -21.03 -16.40 11.00
C GLU A 171 -20.21 -15.32 10.27
N THR A 172 -20.71 -14.09 10.20
CA THR A 172 -19.95 -12.99 9.60
C THR A 172 -18.60 -12.82 10.29
N ALA A 173 -17.56 -12.83 9.50
CA ALA A 173 -16.18 -12.75 9.96
C ALA A 173 -15.41 -11.64 9.28
N VAL A 174 -14.39 -11.16 9.94
CA VAL A 174 -13.31 -10.35 9.37
C VAL A 174 -12.15 -11.27 9.05
N ARG A 175 -11.72 -11.25 7.80
CA ARG A 175 -10.58 -12.00 7.31
C ARG A 175 -9.43 -11.06 7.04
N SER A 176 -8.22 -11.50 7.39
CA SER A 176 -7.01 -10.79 7.02
C SER A 176 -6.07 -11.71 6.27
N ALA A 177 -5.46 -11.20 5.21
CA ALA A 177 -4.42 -11.87 4.46
C ALA A 177 -3.20 -10.96 4.35
N GLY A 178 -2.01 -11.44 4.68
CA GLY A 178 -0.78 -10.68 4.67
C GLY A 178 0.32 -11.39 3.87
N LEU A 179 1.14 -10.60 3.17
CA LEU A 179 2.37 -11.04 2.51
C LEU A 179 3.50 -10.09 2.86
N GLN A 180 4.43 -10.52 3.67
CA GLN A 180 5.68 -9.82 3.94
C GLN A 180 6.76 -10.35 3.01
N ALA A 181 7.29 -9.49 2.14
CA ALA A 181 8.35 -9.79 1.19
C ALA A 181 9.67 -9.16 1.66
N ARG A 182 10.57 -9.98 2.20
CA ARG A 182 11.94 -9.59 2.52
C ARG A 182 12.81 -9.87 1.31
N GLU A 183 13.46 -8.85 0.80
CA GLU A 183 14.09 -8.94 -0.50
C GLU A 183 15.56 -8.58 -0.46
N VAL A 184 16.35 -9.27 -1.30
CA VAL A 184 17.67 -8.85 -1.73
C VAL A 184 17.56 -8.50 -3.21
N ARG A 185 17.97 -7.30 -3.58
CA ARG A 185 17.88 -6.77 -4.94
C ARG A 185 19.26 -6.51 -5.52
N LEU A 186 19.45 -6.86 -6.77
CA LEU A 186 20.63 -6.55 -7.56
C LEU A 186 20.20 -5.87 -8.86
N GLY A 187 20.53 -4.59 -8.99
CA GLY A 187 20.18 -3.75 -10.14
C GLY A 187 21.34 -3.57 -11.09
N LEU A 188 21.02 -3.65 -12.36
CA LEU A 188 21.92 -3.38 -13.49
C LEU A 188 21.25 -2.45 -14.48
N SER A 189 21.98 -1.47 -14.99
CA SER A 189 21.47 -0.59 -16.03
C SER A 189 22.55 -0.21 -17.05
N HIS A 190 22.11 0.21 -18.23
CA HIS A 190 23.01 0.71 -19.26
C HIS A 190 22.37 1.86 -20.02
N ALA A 191 23.19 2.88 -20.32
CA ALA A 191 22.78 4.03 -21.12
C ALA A 191 23.36 3.91 -22.54
N PHE A 192 22.50 4.07 -23.52
CA PHE A 192 22.82 4.08 -24.95
C PHE A 192 22.67 5.48 -25.53
N LEU A 193 23.24 5.71 -26.69
CA LEU A 193 23.06 6.94 -27.48
C LEU A 193 23.25 8.21 -26.63
N GLN A 194 24.39 8.31 -25.92
CA GLN A 194 24.71 9.46 -25.06
C GLN A 194 23.62 9.74 -23.98
N LYS A 195 23.13 8.68 -23.37
CA LYS A 195 22.06 8.72 -22.36
C LYS A 195 20.66 9.11 -22.90
N LEU A 196 20.44 9.04 -24.23
CA LEU A 196 19.11 9.20 -24.79
C LEU A 196 18.20 8.04 -24.37
N LEU A 197 18.68 6.78 -24.46
CA LEU A 197 17.98 5.58 -24.06
C LEU A 197 18.71 4.91 -22.89
N MET A 198 17.99 4.60 -21.84
CA MET A 198 18.48 3.86 -20.67
C MET A 198 17.62 2.62 -20.47
N LEU A 199 18.26 1.47 -20.28
CA LEU A 199 17.61 0.21 -19.96
C LEU A 199 18.13 -0.30 -18.61
N GLY A 200 17.28 -0.96 -17.83
CA GLY A 200 17.68 -1.51 -16.55
C GLY A 200 16.88 -2.74 -16.17
N VAL A 201 17.49 -3.59 -15.37
CA VAL A 201 16.88 -4.76 -14.78
C VAL A 201 17.25 -4.84 -13.30
N THR A 202 16.36 -5.36 -12.48
CA THR A 202 16.62 -5.70 -11.07
C THR A 202 16.27 -7.15 -10.85
N LEU A 203 17.23 -7.97 -10.43
CA LEU A 203 16.99 -9.31 -9.93
C LEU A 203 16.59 -9.23 -8.46
N ARG A 204 15.54 -9.96 -8.06
CA ARG A 204 15.00 -9.98 -6.71
C ARG A 204 14.96 -11.42 -6.19
N TYR A 205 15.64 -11.66 -5.07
CA TYR A 205 15.41 -12.82 -4.24
C TYR A 205 14.42 -12.43 -3.14
N VAL A 206 13.31 -13.14 -3.05
CA VAL A 206 12.19 -12.80 -2.18
C VAL A 206 11.98 -13.94 -1.19
N ASN A 207 12.17 -13.67 0.09
CA ASN A 207 11.66 -14.49 1.18
C ASN A 207 10.27 -13.95 1.56
N GLY A 208 9.23 -14.63 1.10
CA GLY A 208 7.85 -14.25 1.35
C GLY A 208 7.30 -14.99 2.57
N ARG A 209 6.83 -14.24 3.55
CA ARG A 209 6.06 -14.75 4.69
C ARG A 209 4.61 -14.40 4.49
N THR A 210 3.76 -15.41 4.39
CA THR A 210 2.30 -15.24 4.32
C THR A 210 1.69 -15.37 5.71
N THR A 211 0.61 -14.66 5.94
CA THR A 211 -0.20 -14.72 7.16
C THR A 211 -1.66 -14.77 6.77
N TYR A 212 -2.49 -15.39 7.60
CA TYR A 212 -3.94 -15.39 7.43
C TYR A 212 -4.64 -15.53 8.79
N LEU A 213 -5.77 -14.85 8.93
CA LEU A 213 -6.63 -14.93 10.09
C LEU A 213 -8.10 -14.78 9.67
N ASN A 214 -8.98 -15.56 10.26
CA ASN A 214 -10.43 -15.45 10.18
C ASN A 214 -10.99 -15.34 11.59
N GLU A 215 -11.70 -14.24 11.91
CA GLU A 215 -12.23 -13.97 13.24
C GLU A 215 -13.65 -13.39 13.13
N SER A 216 -14.54 -13.75 14.05
CA SER A 216 -15.92 -13.24 14.05
C SER A 216 -15.92 -11.71 14.20
N VAL A 217 -16.67 -11.01 13.34
CA VAL A 217 -16.82 -9.55 13.39
C VAL A 217 -17.39 -9.05 14.71
N PHE A 218 -18.19 -9.87 15.38
CA PHE A 218 -18.83 -9.55 16.65
C PHE A 218 -17.88 -9.71 17.86
N ALA A 219 -16.78 -10.45 17.69
CA ALA A 219 -15.79 -10.72 18.75
C ALA A 219 -14.57 -9.78 18.67
N VAL A 220 -14.29 -9.18 17.50
CA VAL A 220 -13.11 -8.32 17.29
C VAL A 220 -13.26 -7.00 18.05
N ASP A 221 -12.30 -6.67 18.90
CA ASP A 221 -12.20 -5.36 19.54
C ASP A 221 -11.47 -4.35 18.65
N PHE A 222 -12.20 -3.62 17.83
CA PHE A 222 -11.69 -2.51 17.02
C PHE A 222 -11.29 -1.26 17.84
N GLY A 223 -11.52 -1.26 19.15
CA GLY A 223 -11.04 -0.20 20.05
C GLY A 223 -9.51 -0.16 20.15
N ASN A 224 -8.83 -1.26 19.76
CA ASN A 224 -7.36 -1.32 19.66
C ASN A 224 -6.91 -1.81 18.28
N PRO A 225 -6.96 -0.95 17.25
CA PRO A 225 -6.63 -1.32 15.88
C PRO A 225 -5.17 -1.78 15.69
N ILE A 226 -4.26 -1.37 16.60
CA ILE A 226 -2.85 -1.84 16.57
C ILE A 226 -2.77 -3.32 16.90
N SER A 227 -3.56 -3.81 17.86
CA SER A 227 -3.58 -5.23 18.24
C SER A 227 -4.14 -6.09 17.10
N VAL A 228 -5.24 -5.67 16.48
CA VAL A 228 -5.85 -6.34 15.32
C VAL A 228 -4.86 -6.43 14.16
N ALA A 229 -4.23 -5.32 13.83
CA ALA A 229 -3.25 -5.27 12.77
C ALA A 229 -2.01 -6.14 13.06
N ARG A 230 -1.51 -6.13 14.29
CA ARG A 230 -0.40 -7.00 14.70
C ARG A 230 -0.77 -8.47 14.63
N GLN A 231 -1.96 -8.84 15.09
CA GLN A 231 -2.47 -10.20 15.01
C GLN A 231 -2.57 -10.66 13.56
N ALA A 232 -3.15 -9.85 12.68
CA ALA A 232 -3.25 -10.13 11.25
C ALA A 232 -1.89 -10.41 10.57
N LEU A 233 -0.79 -9.77 11.03
CA LEU A 233 0.55 -9.94 10.47
C LEU A 233 1.37 -11.06 11.11
N THR A 234 0.95 -11.58 12.24
CA THR A 234 1.70 -12.59 12.99
C THR A 234 1.00 -13.94 13.05
N SER A 235 -0.30 -14.00 12.69
CA SER A 235 -1.10 -15.22 12.76
C SER A 235 -0.75 -16.19 11.64
N ASN A 236 -0.57 -17.44 12.00
CA ASN A 236 -0.39 -18.57 11.09
C ASN A 236 0.68 -18.31 9.98
N PRO A 237 1.92 -17.94 10.32
CA PRO A 237 2.92 -17.56 9.33
C PRO A 237 3.47 -18.78 8.58
N LEU A 238 3.68 -18.62 7.27
CA LEU A 238 4.35 -19.59 6.42
C LEU A 238 5.40 -18.91 5.54
N ASP A 239 6.66 -19.32 5.66
CA ASP A 239 7.77 -18.75 4.90
C ASP A 239 8.05 -19.58 3.64
N SER A 240 8.33 -18.90 2.53
CA SER A 240 8.79 -19.55 1.30
C SER A 240 9.65 -18.59 0.45
N ASN A 241 10.55 -19.14 -0.35
CA ASN A 241 11.49 -18.35 -1.14
C ASN A 241 11.14 -18.39 -2.63
N ARG A 242 11.31 -17.27 -3.32
CA ARG A 242 11.06 -17.12 -4.75
C ARG A 242 12.08 -16.18 -5.38
N PHE A 243 12.18 -16.25 -6.70
CA PHE A 243 12.91 -15.29 -7.51
C PHE A 243 11.95 -14.56 -8.45
N THR A 244 12.20 -13.30 -8.64
CA THR A 244 11.54 -12.49 -9.67
C THR A 244 12.51 -11.44 -10.20
N PHE A 245 12.08 -10.67 -11.17
CA PHE A 245 12.85 -9.56 -11.68
C PHE A 245 11.95 -8.41 -12.12
N ASP A 246 12.53 -7.22 -12.13
CA ASP A 246 11.92 -6.01 -12.65
C ASP A 246 12.70 -5.58 -13.89
N ALA A 247 12.02 -4.97 -14.85
CA ALA A 247 12.64 -4.41 -16.05
C ALA A 247 12.11 -3.01 -16.33
N GLY A 248 13.00 -2.10 -16.69
CA GLY A 248 12.65 -0.72 -16.98
C GLY A 248 13.37 -0.17 -18.18
N ALA A 249 12.72 0.81 -18.80
CA ALA A 249 13.30 1.61 -19.86
C ALA A 249 12.99 3.09 -19.61
N MET A 250 13.90 3.96 -20.05
CA MET A 250 13.72 5.41 -19.95
C MET A 250 14.35 6.09 -21.16
N VAL A 251 13.64 7.05 -21.73
CA VAL A 251 14.12 7.94 -22.79
C VAL A 251 14.28 9.34 -22.21
N ASN A 252 15.45 9.94 -22.39
CA ASN A 252 15.78 11.28 -21.90
C ASN A 252 15.95 12.23 -23.09
N VAL A 253 14.99 13.13 -23.28
CA VAL A 253 14.96 14.06 -24.39
C VAL A 253 15.63 15.37 -23.96
N LEU A 254 16.80 15.67 -24.52
CA LEU A 254 17.57 16.91 -24.31
C LEU A 254 17.84 17.26 -22.82
N GLY A 255 17.79 16.27 -21.91
CA GLY A 255 17.99 16.51 -20.49
C GLY A 255 16.82 17.18 -19.76
N VAL A 256 15.80 17.61 -20.47
CA VAL A 256 14.64 18.36 -19.93
C VAL A 256 13.42 17.48 -19.74
N ALA A 257 13.07 16.71 -20.76
CA ALA A 257 11.89 15.82 -20.73
C ALA A 257 12.33 14.35 -20.67
N ARG A 258 11.55 13.52 -19.98
CA ARG A 258 11.79 12.09 -19.85
C ARG A 258 10.49 11.32 -19.94
N VAL A 259 10.58 10.15 -20.54
CA VAL A 259 9.50 9.16 -20.55
C VAL A 259 10.09 7.86 -20.06
N GLY A 260 9.41 7.17 -19.18
CA GLY A 260 9.84 5.89 -18.62
C GLY A 260 8.72 4.88 -18.59
N ILE A 261 9.09 3.62 -18.66
CA ILE A 261 8.21 2.48 -18.43
C ILE A 261 8.92 1.47 -17.54
N VAL A 262 8.18 0.83 -16.65
CA VAL A 262 8.71 -0.21 -15.77
C VAL A 262 7.67 -1.29 -15.57
N SER A 263 8.12 -2.54 -15.55
CA SER A 263 7.34 -3.67 -15.06
C SER A 263 8.05 -4.29 -13.86
N THR A 264 7.34 -4.47 -12.76
CA THR A 264 7.87 -5.07 -11.54
C THR A 264 7.27 -6.44 -11.30
N ALA A 265 7.96 -7.31 -10.55
CA ALA A 265 7.54 -8.66 -10.21
C ALA A 265 7.07 -9.47 -11.44
N ILE A 266 7.85 -9.45 -12.52
CA ILE A 266 7.44 -9.94 -13.86
C ILE A 266 7.01 -11.42 -13.83
N THR A 267 7.63 -12.25 -12.98
CA THR A 267 7.27 -13.68 -12.87
C THR A 267 6.05 -13.96 -12.00
N GLN A 268 5.50 -12.95 -11.34
CA GLN A 268 4.34 -13.05 -10.43
C GLN A 268 4.50 -14.19 -9.41
N PRO A 269 5.53 -14.15 -8.55
CA PRO A 269 5.78 -15.25 -7.63
C PRO A 269 4.63 -15.46 -6.66
N THR A 270 4.28 -16.72 -6.42
CA THR A 270 3.22 -17.13 -5.50
C THR A 270 3.83 -17.75 -4.24
N PHE A 271 3.22 -17.46 -3.10
CA PHE A 271 3.63 -17.88 -1.77
C PHE A 271 2.48 -18.67 -1.13
N PRO A 272 2.71 -19.92 -0.69
CA PRO A 272 1.66 -20.74 -0.08
C PRO A 272 1.19 -20.11 1.24
N VAL A 273 -0.09 -20.27 1.55
CA VAL A 273 -0.69 -19.90 2.85
C VAL A 273 -0.88 -21.18 3.66
N GLN A 274 -0.74 -21.09 4.97
CA GLN A 274 -0.98 -22.22 5.86
C GLN A 274 -2.42 -22.72 5.69
N GLN A 275 -2.57 -24.04 5.57
CA GLN A 275 -3.86 -24.71 5.41
C GLN A 275 -4.08 -25.68 6.58
N ASN A 276 -5.18 -25.51 7.30
CA ASN A 276 -5.65 -26.47 8.31
C ASN A 276 -7.17 -26.43 8.36
N PRO A 277 -7.87 -27.37 7.70
CA PRO A 277 -9.33 -27.36 7.66
C PRO A 277 -10.01 -27.53 9.05
N ALA A 278 -9.27 -28.01 10.03
CA ALA A 278 -9.78 -28.18 11.41
C ALA A 278 -9.63 -26.92 12.27
N ASP A 279 -8.94 -25.89 11.77
CA ASP A 279 -8.68 -24.66 12.49
C ASP A 279 -9.63 -23.54 12.03
N PRO A 280 -10.54 -23.06 12.87
CA PRO A 280 -11.47 -21.98 12.51
C PRO A 280 -10.78 -20.69 12.08
N GLU A 281 -9.57 -20.39 12.63
CA GLU A 281 -8.81 -19.19 12.26
C GLU A 281 -8.28 -19.25 10.81
N LEU A 282 -8.20 -20.45 10.24
CA LEU A 282 -7.80 -20.69 8.85
C LEU A 282 -8.97 -20.94 7.90
N ALA A 283 -10.21 -20.81 8.39
CA ALA A 283 -11.39 -21.02 7.57
C ALA A 283 -11.43 -20.03 6.39
N GLY A 284 -11.49 -20.57 5.16
CA GLY A 284 -11.49 -19.78 3.93
C GLY A 284 -10.14 -19.20 3.53
N ALA A 285 -9.03 -19.67 4.12
CA ALA A 285 -7.69 -19.28 3.71
C ALA A 285 -7.45 -19.59 2.23
N PRO A 286 -6.90 -18.66 1.42
CA PRO A 286 -6.54 -18.93 0.04
C PRO A 286 -5.36 -19.90 -0.01
N ALA A 287 -5.24 -20.72 -1.06
CA ALA A 287 -4.12 -21.66 -1.19
C ALA A 287 -2.77 -20.96 -1.27
N SER A 288 -2.71 -19.75 -1.84
CA SER A 288 -1.49 -18.96 -1.97
C SER A 288 -1.84 -17.47 -2.15
N LEU A 289 -0.86 -16.62 -1.81
CA LEU A 289 -0.87 -15.19 -2.15
C LEU A 289 0.15 -14.94 -3.25
N THR A 290 -0.17 -14.02 -4.15
CA THR A 290 0.68 -13.69 -5.30
C THR A 290 1.21 -12.27 -5.14
N LEU A 291 2.52 -12.09 -5.34
CA LEU A 291 3.09 -10.76 -5.55
C LEU A 291 2.78 -10.35 -7.01
N PRO A 292 1.83 -9.44 -7.23
CA PRO A 292 1.34 -9.18 -8.57
C PRO A 292 2.36 -8.41 -9.42
N ARG A 293 2.36 -8.69 -10.72
CA ARG A 293 3.08 -7.87 -11.68
C ARG A 293 2.42 -6.51 -11.78
N THR A 294 3.22 -5.45 -11.79
CA THR A 294 2.78 -4.11 -12.21
C THR A 294 3.37 -3.73 -13.56
N LEU A 295 2.72 -2.85 -14.27
CA LEU A 295 3.25 -2.22 -15.47
C LEU A 295 2.86 -0.74 -15.42
N ARG A 296 3.86 0.12 -15.28
CA ARG A 296 3.67 1.56 -15.09
C ARG A 296 4.45 2.35 -16.11
N ALA A 297 3.85 3.38 -16.69
CA ALA A 297 4.52 4.35 -17.55
C ALA A 297 4.44 5.74 -16.93
N GLY A 298 5.44 6.57 -17.23
CA GLY A 298 5.46 7.93 -16.73
C GLY A 298 6.23 8.89 -17.64
N ALA A 299 5.88 10.15 -17.51
CA ALA A 299 6.55 11.26 -18.16
C ALA A 299 6.92 12.33 -17.15
N SER A 300 8.03 13.00 -17.32
CA SER A 300 8.43 14.13 -16.49
C SER A 300 9.16 15.21 -17.30
N VAL A 301 8.97 16.46 -16.87
CA VAL A 301 9.67 17.63 -17.45
C VAL A 301 10.30 18.40 -16.29
N THR A 302 11.57 18.76 -16.45
CA THR A 302 12.29 19.61 -15.48
C THR A 302 12.57 20.97 -16.15
N ALA A 303 11.85 21.98 -15.73
CA ALA A 303 12.01 23.35 -16.21
C ALA A 303 13.05 24.11 -15.38
N ILE A 304 13.96 24.82 -16.07
CA ILE A 304 15.01 25.69 -15.48
C ILE A 304 15.88 24.94 -14.43
N GLY A 305 15.89 23.59 -14.45
CA GLY A 305 16.63 22.81 -13.47
C GLY A 305 16.04 22.80 -12.03
N VAL A 306 14.96 23.54 -11.79
CA VAL A 306 14.39 23.78 -10.46
C VAL A 306 13.03 23.13 -10.29
N VAL A 307 12.15 23.23 -11.29
CA VAL A 307 10.76 22.74 -11.23
C VAL A 307 10.64 21.45 -12.02
N THR A 308 10.20 20.37 -11.38
CA THR A 308 9.88 19.11 -12.03
C THR A 308 8.39 18.85 -11.93
N LEU A 309 7.76 18.63 -13.08
CA LEU A 309 6.41 18.08 -13.21
C LEU A 309 6.52 16.63 -13.65
N ALA A 310 5.73 15.76 -13.05
CA ALA A 310 5.68 14.34 -13.40
C ALA A 310 4.24 13.83 -13.47
N LEU A 311 4.01 12.89 -14.37
CA LEU A 311 2.76 12.17 -14.57
C LEU A 311 3.07 10.69 -14.77
N ASP A 312 2.47 9.81 -13.99
CA ASP A 312 2.61 8.36 -14.11
C ASP A 312 1.24 7.69 -14.18
N GLY A 313 1.14 6.56 -14.84
CA GLY A 313 -0.08 5.77 -14.90
C GLY A 313 0.20 4.28 -14.93
N ASP A 314 -0.62 3.50 -14.23
CA ASP A 314 -0.63 2.05 -14.31
C ASP A 314 -1.32 1.62 -15.60
N LEU A 315 -0.62 0.82 -16.41
CA LEU A 315 -1.11 0.35 -17.71
C LEU A 315 -1.96 -0.92 -17.59
N ILE A 316 -1.91 -1.58 -16.45
CA ILE A 316 -2.68 -2.78 -16.14
C ILE A 316 -3.34 -2.65 -14.77
N ARG A 317 -4.48 -3.29 -14.59
CA ARG A 317 -5.10 -3.47 -13.28
C ARG A 317 -4.30 -4.48 -12.46
N THR A 318 -4.04 -4.14 -11.22
CA THR A 318 -3.32 -5.01 -10.28
C THR A 318 -4.30 -5.50 -9.22
N PRO A 319 -4.45 -6.81 -9.01
CA PRO A 319 -5.31 -7.33 -7.95
C PRO A 319 -4.75 -6.93 -6.57
N THR A 320 -5.64 -6.63 -5.64
CA THR A 320 -5.30 -6.40 -4.22
C THR A 320 -5.42 -7.70 -3.43
N LEU A 321 -5.09 -7.67 -2.13
CA LEU A 321 -5.29 -8.82 -1.24
C LEU A 321 -6.76 -8.94 -0.76
N ILE A 322 -7.61 -7.97 -1.08
CA ILE A 322 -9.06 -8.08 -0.88
C ILE A 322 -9.66 -8.83 -2.07
N PRO A 323 -10.46 -9.88 -1.85
CA PRO A 323 -11.17 -10.58 -2.92
C PRO A 323 -12.03 -9.62 -3.76
N GLY A 324 -11.81 -9.64 -5.09
CA GLY A 324 -12.49 -8.73 -6.02
C GLY A 324 -11.91 -7.32 -6.07
N GLY A 325 -11.01 -6.95 -5.15
CA GLY A 325 -10.36 -5.65 -5.13
C GLY A 325 -9.25 -5.54 -6.18
N HIS A 326 -9.12 -4.35 -6.76
CA HIS A 326 -8.09 -4.02 -7.76
C HIS A 326 -7.59 -2.60 -7.53
N SER A 327 -6.39 -2.30 -8.03
CA SER A 327 -5.81 -0.96 -8.09
C SER A 327 -5.30 -0.66 -9.50
N GLN A 328 -5.54 0.55 -9.98
CA GLN A 328 -4.99 1.10 -11.21
C GLN A 328 -4.91 2.62 -11.08
N GLN A 329 -3.72 3.14 -10.85
CA GLN A 329 -3.52 4.53 -10.46
C GLN A 329 -3.04 5.43 -11.60
N LEU A 330 -3.54 6.67 -11.61
CA LEU A 330 -2.95 7.81 -12.28
C LEU A 330 -2.37 8.76 -11.22
N SER A 331 -1.11 9.10 -11.34
CA SER A 331 -0.37 9.91 -10.37
C SER A 331 0.17 11.17 -11.01
N THR A 332 0.14 12.29 -10.30
CA THR A 332 0.75 13.55 -10.73
C THR A 332 1.57 14.14 -9.61
N GLY A 333 2.69 14.76 -9.96
CA GLY A 333 3.61 15.33 -8.98
C GLY A 333 4.29 16.60 -9.45
N LEU A 334 4.48 17.51 -8.50
CA LEU A 334 5.26 18.74 -8.62
C LEU A 334 6.39 18.71 -7.60
N GLU A 335 7.61 18.96 -8.03
CA GLU A 335 8.77 19.20 -7.16
C GLU A 335 9.37 20.56 -7.51
N VAL A 336 9.58 21.39 -6.49
CA VAL A 336 10.35 22.63 -6.58
C VAL A 336 11.62 22.42 -5.76
N ARG A 337 12.78 22.38 -6.43
CA ARG A 337 14.09 22.14 -5.79
C ARG A 337 14.88 23.43 -5.72
N LEU A 338 15.09 23.89 -4.51
CA LEU A 338 15.97 25.01 -4.16
C LEU A 338 17.34 24.46 -3.72
N PRO A 339 18.37 25.29 -3.57
CA PRO A 339 19.73 24.81 -3.26
C PRO A 339 19.84 23.93 -2.01
N LEU A 340 19.02 24.18 -0.98
CA LEU A 340 19.04 23.46 0.30
C LEU A 340 17.74 22.74 0.62
N PHE A 341 16.67 23.01 -0.13
CA PHE A 341 15.32 22.52 0.17
C PHE A 341 14.62 22.03 -1.09
N ALA A 342 13.79 21.03 -0.92
CA ALA A 342 12.85 20.58 -1.94
C ALA A 342 11.43 20.57 -1.36
N LEU A 343 10.49 21.19 -2.07
CA LEU A 343 9.07 21.12 -1.75
C LEU A 343 8.37 20.27 -2.80
N ARG A 344 7.44 19.45 -2.36
CA ARG A 344 6.73 18.50 -3.20
C ARG A 344 5.23 18.54 -2.91
N ALA A 345 4.45 18.44 -3.98
CA ALA A 345 3.02 18.23 -3.92
C ALA A 345 2.63 17.21 -4.98
N GLY A 346 1.66 16.39 -4.68
CA GLY A 346 1.20 15.37 -5.61
C GLY A 346 -0.24 14.97 -5.34
N ALA A 347 -0.79 14.25 -6.30
CA ALA A 347 -2.08 13.60 -6.17
C ALA A 347 -2.09 12.31 -6.98
N PHE A 348 -2.89 11.36 -6.56
CA PHE A 348 -3.20 10.17 -7.35
C PHE A 348 -4.68 9.85 -7.33
N TYR A 349 -5.13 9.19 -8.38
CA TYR A 349 -6.50 8.74 -8.56
C TYR A 349 -6.47 7.26 -8.88
N ASP A 350 -7.17 6.43 -8.11
CA ASP A 350 -7.29 5.00 -8.38
C ASP A 350 -8.61 4.72 -9.09
N PHE A 351 -8.51 4.36 -10.37
CA PHE A 351 -9.68 4.06 -11.22
C PHE A 351 -10.32 2.72 -10.91
N ALA A 352 -9.58 1.81 -10.28
CA ALA A 352 -10.01 0.44 -10.04
C ALA A 352 -10.43 0.19 -8.59
N ALA A 353 -10.26 1.18 -7.71
CA ALA A 353 -10.80 1.16 -6.35
C ALA A 353 -12.34 1.01 -6.38
N LEU A 354 -12.90 0.46 -5.31
CA LEU A 354 -14.36 0.30 -5.17
C LEU A 354 -15.07 1.65 -5.32
N ASP A 355 -14.54 2.68 -4.67
CA ASP A 355 -14.97 4.07 -4.83
C ASP A 355 -13.82 4.91 -5.41
N PRO A 356 -13.72 5.13 -6.72
CA PRO A 356 -12.65 5.92 -7.32
C PRO A 356 -12.59 7.35 -6.76
N HIS A 357 -11.41 7.78 -6.30
CA HIS A 357 -11.22 9.08 -5.66
C HIS A 357 -9.80 9.61 -5.78
N TRP A 358 -9.63 10.90 -5.49
CA TRP A 358 -8.33 11.55 -5.41
C TRP A 358 -7.76 11.46 -4.00
N ALA A 359 -6.51 11.03 -3.89
CA ALA A 359 -5.68 11.20 -2.72
C ALA A 359 -4.59 12.24 -3.00
N TYR A 360 -4.20 12.98 -1.99
CA TYR A 360 -3.27 14.11 -2.10
C TYR A 360 -2.03 13.85 -1.25
N SER A 361 -0.90 14.33 -1.72
CA SER A 361 0.34 14.21 -0.99
C SER A 361 1.09 15.53 -0.91
N ALA A 362 1.88 15.67 0.15
CA ALA A 362 2.81 16.76 0.34
C ALA A 362 4.13 16.22 0.88
N GLY A 363 5.23 16.84 0.51
CA GLY A 363 6.55 16.41 0.96
C GLY A 363 7.55 17.56 1.01
N PHE A 364 8.57 17.36 1.82
CA PHE A 364 9.70 18.25 1.88
C PHE A 364 11.02 17.47 1.84
N GLY A 365 12.10 18.14 1.50
CA GLY A 365 13.45 17.61 1.54
C GLY A 365 14.45 18.67 1.97
N ILE A 366 15.51 18.22 2.63
CA ILE A 366 16.69 19.04 2.95
C ILE A 366 17.85 18.41 2.19
N ASP A 367 18.46 19.17 1.29
CA ASP A 367 19.55 18.74 0.41
C ASP A 367 20.86 19.44 0.84
N LEU A 368 21.69 18.75 1.62
CA LEU A 368 23.05 19.16 1.95
C LEU A 368 24.05 18.50 0.97
N PRO A 369 25.31 18.97 0.88
CA PRO A 369 26.27 18.46 -0.11
C PRO A 369 26.44 16.93 -0.09
N PHE A 370 26.46 16.30 1.07
CA PHE A 370 26.71 14.86 1.26
C PHE A 370 25.50 14.08 1.76
N ILE A 371 24.48 14.77 2.27
CA ILE A 371 23.30 14.15 2.91
C ILE A 371 22.04 14.82 2.40
N SER A 372 21.05 14.02 2.01
CA SER A 372 19.67 14.49 1.80
C SER A 372 18.73 13.78 2.75
N LEU A 373 17.81 14.50 3.34
CA LEU A 373 16.75 13.96 4.19
C LEU A 373 15.40 14.41 3.63
N GLY A 374 14.40 13.56 3.72
CA GLY A 374 13.06 13.92 3.22
C GLY A 374 11.95 13.25 3.99
N GLY A 375 10.81 13.94 4.04
CA GLY A 375 9.56 13.46 4.60
C GLY A 375 8.40 13.76 3.67
N ALA A 376 7.37 12.90 3.70
CA ALA A 376 6.15 13.09 2.94
C ALA A 376 4.95 12.47 3.66
N VAL A 377 3.76 12.99 3.37
CA VAL A 377 2.47 12.49 3.86
C VAL A 377 1.50 12.33 2.71
N VAL A 378 0.56 11.39 2.86
CA VAL A 378 -0.58 11.17 1.95
C VAL A 378 -1.85 11.25 2.76
N LEU A 379 -2.86 11.94 2.24
CA LEU A 379 -4.15 12.10 2.90
C LEU A 379 -5.28 12.17 1.86
N SER A 380 -6.38 11.51 2.16
CA SER A 380 -7.70 11.76 1.55
C SER A 380 -8.81 11.54 2.55
N THR A 381 -10.00 12.03 2.25
CA THR A 381 -11.19 11.76 3.05
C THR A 381 -12.35 11.41 2.11
N TYR A 382 -13.40 10.78 2.63
CA TYR A 382 -14.62 10.50 1.85
C TYR A 382 -15.33 11.76 1.32
N GLN A 383 -14.96 12.94 1.81
CA GLN A 383 -15.52 14.23 1.41
C GLN A 383 -14.50 15.12 0.66
N GLY A 384 -13.36 14.57 0.26
CA GLY A 384 -12.25 15.30 -0.37
C GLY A 384 -11.11 15.62 0.60
N LEU A 385 -10.33 16.68 0.34
CA LEU A 385 -9.20 17.08 1.18
C LEU A 385 -9.67 17.83 2.42
N SER A 386 -9.56 17.22 3.61
CA SER A 386 -9.81 17.87 4.90
C SER A 386 -8.83 17.35 5.95
N LEU A 387 -8.00 18.24 6.48
CA LEU A 387 -7.07 17.94 7.58
C LEU A 387 -7.77 17.79 8.94
N ALA A 388 -8.99 18.32 9.06
CA ALA A 388 -9.77 18.31 10.30
C ALA A 388 -10.84 17.18 10.34
N SER A 389 -11.03 16.45 9.26
CA SER A 389 -12.03 15.39 9.18
C SER A 389 -11.59 14.16 9.94
N THR A 390 -12.48 13.57 10.72
CA THR A 390 -12.30 12.25 11.34
C THR A 390 -12.51 11.10 10.34
N ASN A 391 -13.11 11.38 9.17
CA ASN A 391 -13.41 10.45 8.09
C ASN A 391 -12.29 10.38 7.05
N GLN A 392 -11.10 9.97 7.46
CA GLN A 392 -9.99 9.78 6.54
C GLN A 392 -10.16 8.44 5.82
N ARG A 393 -9.83 8.44 4.53
CA ARG A 393 -9.87 7.27 3.65
C ARG A 393 -8.48 6.75 3.37
N ASP A 394 -7.61 7.58 2.80
CA ASP A 394 -6.21 7.25 2.60
C ASP A 394 -5.33 7.98 3.60
N VAL A 395 -4.42 7.24 4.20
CA VAL A 395 -3.42 7.78 5.12
C VAL A 395 -2.08 7.15 4.82
N GLY A 396 -1.05 7.98 4.70
CA GLY A 396 0.30 7.47 4.48
C GLY A 396 1.36 8.45 4.89
N ALA A 397 2.56 7.92 5.14
CA ALA A 397 3.74 8.71 5.39
C ALA A 397 4.99 8.00 4.89
N ALA A 398 6.02 8.76 4.54
CA ALA A 398 7.32 8.23 4.16
C ALA A 398 8.46 9.14 4.60
N LEU A 399 9.58 8.51 4.93
CA LEU A 399 10.84 9.14 5.25
C LEU A 399 11.93 8.57 4.34
N SER A 400 12.93 9.36 4.02
CA SER A 400 14.11 8.88 3.32
C SER A 400 15.35 9.68 3.68
N GLY A 401 16.49 9.00 3.62
CA GLY A 401 17.82 9.58 3.75
C GLY A 401 18.71 9.10 2.62
N ARG A 402 19.56 9.97 2.09
CA ARG A 402 20.57 9.63 1.08
C ARG A 402 21.90 10.22 1.48
N PHE A 403 22.93 9.40 1.36
CA PHE A 403 24.33 9.80 1.52
C PHE A 403 25.01 9.73 0.15
N ARG A 404 25.72 10.78 -0.23
CA ARG A 404 26.44 10.90 -1.50
C ARG A 404 27.94 10.89 -1.25
N PHE A 405 28.66 10.12 -2.08
CA PHE A 405 30.12 9.97 -1.99
C PHE A 405 30.82 10.43 -3.28
#